data_23730b69901811d805a568d887f4fe77
#
_entry.id   23730b69901811d805a568d887f4fe77
#
_cell.length_a   1.000
_cell.length_b   1.000
_cell.length_c   1.000
_cell.angle_alpha   90.00
_cell.angle_beta   90.00
_cell.angle_gamma   90.00
#
_symmetry.space_group_name_H-M   'P 1'
#
loop_
_entity.id
_entity.type
_entity.pdbx_description
1 polymer ?
#
loop_
_entity_poly.entity_id
_entity_poly.type
_entity_poly.pdbx_seq_one_letter_code
_entity_poly.pdbx_strand_id
1 'polypeptide(L)'
;MTVYALWLANFFPDQAIIVCAHKGETAKMLFERIKLAYKELPNWLKEPVLEWNKSSMRLQNGSSIVTTNTTAEGPRGNSLSCLILDEFAFVAPEIAQQFWTAVAPTLANNPDARMFVSSTPNGIGNLFHTLYDKAEKGENEFVIENVIWSDVPGRD
;
A
#
# COMPACT_ATOMS: atom_id res chain seq x y z
N MET A 1 -5.14 1.48 -6.33
CA MET A 1 -3.86 1.48 -5.59
C MET A 1 -2.83 0.52 -6.19
N THR A 2 -3.15 -0.73 -6.54
CA THR A 2 -2.20 -1.69 -7.16
C THR A 2 -1.60 -1.20 -8.49
N VAL A 3 -2.41 -0.53 -9.34
CA VAL A 3 -1.92 0.09 -10.59
C VAL A 3 -0.94 1.23 -10.30
N TYR A 4 -1.21 2.03 -9.26
CA TYR A 4 -0.30 3.08 -8.83
C TYR A 4 1.06 2.53 -8.37
N ALA A 5 1.06 1.43 -7.60
CA ALA A 5 2.29 0.76 -7.18
C ALA A 5 3.11 0.30 -8.40
N LEU A 6 2.45 -0.31 -9.38
CA LEU A 6 3.10 -0.72 -10.62
C LEU A 6 3.63 0.48 -11.41
N TRP A 7 2.84 1.54 -11.55
CA TRP A 7 3.25 2.75 -12.25
C TRP A 7 4.49 3.37 -11.61
N LEU A 8 4.50 3.50 -10.28
CA LEU A 8 5.62 4.05 -9.55
C LEU A 8 6.89 3.20 -9.75
N ALA A 9 6.78 1.87 -9.60
CA ALA A 9 7.91 0.97 -9.79
C ALA A 9 8.44 0.93 -11.22
N ASN A 10 7.54 1.00 -12.21
CA ASN A 10 7.90 0.83 -13.62
C ASN A 10 8.54 2.09 -14.22
N PHE A 11 8.15 3.29 -13.77
CA PHE A 11 8.58 4.55 -14.38
C PHE A 11 9.58 5.35 -13.55
N PHE A 12 9.78 4.99 -12.29
CA PHE A 12 10.74 5.66 -11.41
C PHE A 12 11.74 4.63 -10.87
N PRO A 13 13.04 4.91 -10.93
CA PRO A 13 14.05 3.99 -10.43
C PRO A 13 14.08 3.95 -8.89
N ASP A 14 14.64 2.87 -8.36
CA ASP A 14 14.96 2.69 -6.94
C ASP A 14 13.77 2.84 -5.97
N GLN A 15 12.56 2.49 -6.43
CA GLN A 15 11.38 2.56 -5.60
C GLN A 15 11.21 1.30 -4.74
N ALA A 16 11.15 1.47 -3.42
CA ALA A 16 10.80 0.42 -2.47
C ALA A 16 9.31 0.55 -2.11
N ILE A 17 8.47 -0.35 -2.64
CA ILE A 17 7.01 -0.29 -2.49
C ILE A 17 6.54 -1.51 -1.71
N ILE A 18 5.74 -1.26 -0.67
CA ILE A 18 5.14 -2.33 0.12
C ILE A 18 3.62 -2.17 0.12
N VAL A 19 2.93 -3.26 -0.16
CA VAL A 19 1.48 -3.37 -0.11
C VAL A 19 1.11 -4.34 1.00
N CYS A 20 0.48 -3.86 2.04
CA CYS A 20 0.02 -4.65 3.17
C CYS A 20 -1.50 -4.82 3.11
N ALA A 21 -1.99 -6.01 3.39
CA ALA A 21 -3.40 -6.30 3.59
C ALA A 21 -3.65 -6.91 4.97
N HIS A 22 -4.90 -6.86 5.46
CA HIS A 22 -5.24 -7.44 6.76
C HIS A 22 -5.06 -8.98 6.80
N LYS A 23 -5.13 -9.66 5.63
CA LYS A 23 -4.92 -11.12 5.48
C LYS A 23 -3.92 -11.44 4.39
N GLY A 24 -3.15 -12.50 4.58
CA GLY A 24 -2.17 -12.96 3.60
C GLY A 24 -2.77 -13.39 2.25
N GLU A 25 -4.01 -13.91 2.24
CA GLU A 25 -4.72 -14.24 1.00
C GLU A 25 -5.08 -12.98 0.21
N THR A 26 -5.56 -11.93 0.88
CA THR A 26 -5.83 -10.63 0.25
C THR A 26 -4.53 -10.03 -0.32
N ALA A 27 -3.42 -10.10 0.43
CA ALA A 27 -2.12 -9.66 -0.08
C ALA A 27 -1.70 -10.38 -1.36
N LYS A 28 -1.90 -11.70 -1.42
CA LYS A 28 -1.64 -12.49 -2.64
C LYS A 28 -2.52 -12.07 -3.81
N MET A 29 -3.82 -11.84 -3.57
CA MET A 29 -4.73 -11.36 -4.62
C MET A 29 -4.32 -9.99 -5.16
N LEU A 30 -3.90 -9.08 -4.28
CA LEU A 30 -3.37 -7.78 -4.70
C LEU A 30 -2.13 -7.93 -5.57
N PHE A 31 -1.23 -8.85 -5.22
CA PHE A 31 -0.05 -9.11 -6.03
C PHE A 31 -0.39 -9.71 -7.39
N GLU A 32 -1.34 -10.64 -7.48
CA GLU A 32 -1.79 -11.18 -8.77
C GLU A 32 -2.40 -10.09 -9.68
N ARG A 33 -3.08 -9.10 -9.10
CA ARG A 33 -3.56 -7.92 -9.86
C ARG A 33 -2.40 -7.08 -10.40
N ILE A 34 -1.35 -6.87 -9.61
CA ILE A 34 -0.13 -6.17 -10.06
C ILE A 34 0.53 -6.95 -11.21
N LYS A 35 0.65 -8.27 -11.07
CA LYS A 35 1.19 -9.15 -12.13
C LYS A 35 0.39 -9.07 -13.41
N LEU A 36 -0.94 -9.11 -13.29
CA LEU A 36 -1.83 -9.00 -14.45
C LEU A 36 -1.62 -7.66 -15.15
N ALA A 37 -1.67 -6.57 -14.39
CA ALA A 37 -1.46 -5.24 -14.94
C ALA A 37 -0.10 -5.09 -15.63
N TYR A 38 0.97 -5.65 -15.05
CA TYR A 38 2.28 -5.67 -15.69
C TYR A 38 2.29 -6.48 -16.99
N LYS A 39 1.63 -7.65 -17.03
CA LYS A 39 1.55 -8.49 -18.23
C LYS A 39 0.84 -7.79 -19.37
N GLU A 40 -0.20 -7.02 -19.07
CA GLU A 40 -1.00 -6.27 -20.05
C GLU A 40 -0.30 -5.03 -20.60
N LEU A 41 0.77 -4.54 -19.96
CA LEU A 41 1.54 -3.43 -20.52
C LEU A 41 2.14 -3.82 -21.88
N PRO A 42 2.21 -2.88 -22.85
CA PRO A 42 2.99 -3.08 -24.07
C PRO A 42 4.47 -3.38 -23.76
N ASN A 43 5.12 -4.25 -24.53
CA ASN A 43 6.52 -4.63 -24.24
C ASN A 43 7.49 -3.45 -24.20
N TRP A 44 7.27 -2.45 -25.02
CA TRP A 44 8.11 -1.24 -25.05
C TRP A 44 7.94 -0.32 -23.83
N LEU A 45 6.91 -0.57 -23.02
CA LEU A 45 6.62 0.21 -21.81
C LEU A 45 7.05 -0.53 -20.52
N LYS A 46 7.38 -1.82 -20.62
CA LYS A 46 7.74 -2.65 -19.48
C LYS A 46 9.18 -2.42 -19.05
N GLU A 47 9.38 -2.06 -17.80
CA GLU A 47 10.67 -2.21 -17.16
C GLU A 47 10.97 -3.69 -16.94
N PRO A 48 12.15 -4.24 -17.35
CA PRO A 48 12.44 -5.66 -17.22
C PRO A 48 12.41 -6.16 -15.78
N VAL A 49 11.85 -7.36 -15.58
CA VAL A 49 11.80 -8.01 -14.28
C VAL A 49 13.03 -8.89 -14.07
N LEU A 50 13.79 -8.64 -13.01
CA LEU A 50 14.92 -9.46 -12.58
C LEU A 50 14.49 -10.64 -11.72
N GLU A 51 13.53 -10.41 -10.81
CA GLU A 51 13.04 -11.42 -9.88
C GLU A 51 11.52 -11.38 -9.84
N TRP A 52 10.92 -12.58 -9.93
CA TRP A 52 9.47 -12.73 -9.89
C TRP A 52 9.09 -13.86 -8.94
N ASN A 53 8.68 -13.49 -7.73
CA ASN A 53 8.30 -14.42 -6.69
C ASN A 53 6.77 -14.51 -6.50
N LYS A 54 6.31 -15.26 -5.49
CA LYS A 54 4.89 -15.40 -5.16
C LYS A 54 4.24 -14.13 -4.59
N SER A 55 5.03 -13.29 -3.94
CA SER A 55 4.56 -12.07 -3.25
C SER A 55 5.47 -10.86 -3.46
N SER A 56 6.45 -10.97 -4.34
CA SER A 56 7.38 -9.88 -4.63
C SER A 56 7.87 -9.91 -6.06
N MET A 57 8.18 -8.74 -6.60
CA MET A 57 8.89 -8.56 -7.86
C MET A 57 9.97 -7.50 -7.70
N ARG A 58 11.06 -7.68 -8.45
CA ARG A 58 12.15 -6.71 -8.54
C ARG A 58 12.41 -6.39 -10.00
N LEU A 59 12.50 -5.11 -10.31
CA LEU A 59 12.72 -4.60 -11.65
C LEU A 59 14.19 -4.25 -11.88
N GLN A 60 14.59 -4.16 -13.13
CA GLN A 60 15.98 -3.85 -13.51
C GLN A 60 16.39 -2.42 -13.10
N ASN A 61 15.44 -1.49 -13.04
CA ASN A 61 15.67 -0.12 -12.58
C ASN A 61 15.88 0.02 -11.05
N GLY A 62 16.06 -1.09 -10.33
CA GLY A 62 16.26 -1.10 -8.86
C GLY A 62 14.97 -1.13 -8.04
N SER A 63 13.83 -0.88 -8.67
CA SER A 63 12.54 -0.84 -7.96
C SER A 63 12.06 -2.23 -7.55
N SER A 64 11.36 -2.29 -6.43
CA SER A 64 10.76 -3.52 -5.91
C SER A 64 9.35 -3.29 -5.40
N ILE A 65 8.48 -4.29 -5.59
CA ILE A 65 7.15 -4.35 -5.00
C ILE A 65 7.06 -5.62 -4.17
N VAL A 66 6.68 -5.47 -2.91
CA VAL A 66 6.45 -6.59 -1.98
C VAL A 66 5.03 -6.51 -1.46
N THR A 67 4.32 -7.63 -1.47
CA THR A 67 3.01 -7.74 -0.84
C THR A 67 3.07 -8.66 0.38
N THR A 68 2.51 -8.23 1.48
CA THR A 68 2.52 -8.98 2.74
C THR A 68 1.24 -8.72 3.55
N ASN A 69 1.01 -9.52 4.58
CA ASN A 69 0.00 -9.17 5.57
C ASN A 69 0.55 -8.17 6.57
N THR A 70 -0.34 -7.39 7.17
CA THR A 70 0.01 -6.46 8.24
C THR A 70 0.37 -7.24 9.50
N THR A 71 1.62 -7.10 9.95
CA THR A 71 2.14 -7.74 11.17
C THR A 71 2.71 -6.71 12.13
N ALA A 72 2.79 -7.04 13.40
CA ALA A 72 3.33 -6.17 14.44
C ALA A 72 4.76 -5.66 14.16
N GLU A 73 5.56 -6.46 13.45
CA GLU A 73 6.94 -6.09 13.13
C GLU A 73 7.06 -5.03 12.03
N GLY A 74 6.02 -4.90 11.20
CA GLY A 74 6.04 -4.01 10.05
C GLY A 74 7.17 -4.29 9.07
N PRO A 75 7.22 -3.59 7.95
CA PRO A 75 8.38 -3.63 7.07
C PRO A 75 9.55 -2.88 7.72
N ARG A 76 10.63 -3.59 7.99
CA ARG A 76 11.86 -3.04 8.58
C ARG A 76 12.97 -2.96 7.54
N GLY A 77 13.78 -1.92 7.61
CA GLY A 77 15.16 -1.95 7.11
C GLY A 77 15.49 -1.13 5.88
N ASN A 78 14.57 -0.66 5.06
CA ASN A 78 14.89 0.17 3.91
C ASN A 78 14.04 1.44 3.87
N SER A 79 14.59 2.50 3.29
CA SER A 79 13.82 3.70 2.96
C SER A 79 12.65 3.30 2.07
N LEU A 80 11.42 3.41 2.59
CA LEU A 80 10.21 3.16 1.81
C LEU A 80 9.91 4.37 0.92
N SER A 81 9.60 4.10 -0.35
CA SER A 81 9.08 5.12 -1.26
C SER A 81 7.56 5.15 -1.24
N CYS A 82 6.92 4.01 -1.02
CA CYS A 82 5.47 3.93 -0.97
C CYS A 82 5.00 2.78 -0.07
N LEU A 83 4.04 3.09 0.80
CA LEU A 83 3.34 2.11 1.61
C LEU A 83 1.85 2.17 1.30
N ILE A 84 1.26 1.02 1.00
CA ILE A 84 -0.17 0.86 0.76
C ILE A 84 -0.73 -0.10 1.81
N LEU A 85 -1.68 0.37 2.61
CA LEU A 85 -2.39 -0.42 3.59
C LEU A 85 -3.83 -0.64 3.11
N ASP A 86 -4.19 -1.88 2.85
CA ASP A 86 -5.53 -2.26 2.39
C ASP A 86 -6.33 -2.91 3.51
N GLU A 87 -7.59 -2.51 3.63
CA GLU A 87 -8.53 -2.94 4.67
C GLU A 87 -7.99 -2.76 6.11
N PHE A 88 -7.33 -1.62 6.35
CA PHE A 88 -6.61 -1.37 7.60
C PHE A 88 -7.50 -1.34 8.84
N ALA A 89 -8.78 -0.95 8.73
CA ALA A 89 -9.74 -0.98 9.85
C ALA A 89 -10.01 -2.39 10.39
N PHE A 90 -9.68 -3.44 9.63
CA PHE A 90 -9.88 -4.85 10.01
C PHE A 90 -8.64 -5.49 10.65
N VAL A 91 -7.53 -4.77 10.72
CA VAL A 91 -6.33 -5.22 11.45
C VAL A 91 -6.61 -5.13 12.95
N ALA A 92 -6.22 -6.17 13.71
CA ALA A 92 -6.39 -6.18 15.16
C ALA A 92 -5.72 -4.93 15.78
N PRO A 93 -6.37 -4.23 16.73
CA PRO A 93 -5.90 -2.94 17.24
C PRO A 93 -4.46 -2.96 17.76
N GLU A 94 -4.06 -4.02 18.46
CA GLU A 94 -2.72 -4.18 19.00
C GLU A 94 -1.68 -4.30 17.89
N ILE A 95 -2.00 -5.07 16.84
CA ILE A 95 -1.14 -5.24 15.65
C ILE A 95 -1.04 -3.93 14.88
N ALA A 96 -2.18 -3.25 14.66
CA ALA A 96 -2.21 -1.98 13.96
C ALA A 96 -1.35 -0.92 14.65
N GLN A 97 -1.42 -0.82 15.98
CA GLN A 97 -0.63 0.14 16.76
C GLN A 97 0.88 -0.19 16.73
N GLN A 98 1.25 -1.46 16.88
CA GLN A 98 2.65 -1.88 16.81
C GLN A 98 3.23 -1.67 15.41
N PHE A 99 2.47 -2.06 14.37
CA PHE A 99 2.82 -1.82 12.98
C PHE A 99 3.06 -0.33 12.71
N TRP A 100 2.15 0.52 13.15
CA TRP A 100 2.24 1.97 12.96
C TRP A 100 3.52 2.53 13.61
N THR A 101 3.80 2.14 14.84
CA THR A 101 5.00 2.55 15.57
C THR A 101 6.28 2.10 14.86
N ALA A 102 6.28 0.92 14.24
CA ALA A 102 7.42 0.39 13.50
C ALA A 102 7.65 1.10 12.16
N VAL A 103 6.57 1.52 11.47
CA VAL A 103 6.62 2.06 10.11
C VAL A 103 6.79 3.57 10.07
N ALA A 104 6.21 4.31 11.02
CA ALA A 104 6.23 5.76 11.03
C ALA A 104 7.65 6.37 10.91
N PRO A 105 8.68 5.87 11.63
CA PRO A 105 10.04 6.37 11.46
C PRO A 105 10.62 6.11 10.07
N THR A 106 10.26 4.99 9.45
CA THR A 106 10.77 4.61 8.11
C THR A 106 10.23 5.55 7.03
N LEU A 107 8.99 6.00 7.18
CA LEU A 107 8.38 7.00 6.28
C LEU A 107 8.93 8.40 6.56
N ALA A 108 9.12 8.76 7.82
CA ALA A 108 9.65 10.08 8.20
C ALA A 108 11.08 10.33 7.69
N ASN A 109 11.85 9.28 7.45
CA ASN A 109 13.21 9.38 6.91
C ASN A 109 13.26 9.66 5.38
N ASN A 110 12.13 9.58 4.70
CA ASN A 110 12.03 9.86 3.27
C ASN A 110 10.91 10.90 3.04
N PRO A 111 11.25 12.17 2.78
CA PRO A 111 10.26 13.22 2.59
C PRO A 111 9.38 13.02 1.34
N ASP A 112 9.83 12.22 0.39
CA ASP A 112 9.08 11.89 -0.82
C ASP A 112 8.23 10.60 -0.65
N ALA A 113 8.30 9.95 0.52
CA ALA A 113 7.53 8.75 0.79
C ALA A 113 6.03 9.04 0.76
N ARG A 114 5.29 8.11 0.19
CA ARG A 114 3.82 8.22 0.10
C ARG A 114 3.17 7.07 0.84
N MET A 115 2.09 7.39 1.54
CA MET A 115 1.30 6.40 2.25
C MET A 115 -0.16 6.48 1.82
N PHE A 116 -0.72 5.32 1.50
CA PHE A 116 -2.14 5.15 1.22
C PHE A 116 -2.73 4.20 2.24
N VAL A 117 -3.80 4.63 2.88
CA VAL A 117 -4.54 3.81 3.83
C VAL A 117 -5.98 3.70 3.33
N SER A 118 -6.39 2.51 2.95
CA SER A 118 -7.76 2.25 2.50
C SER A 118 -8.47 1.28 3.41
N SER A 119 -9.75 1.52 3.61
CA SER A 119 -10.64 0.57 4.29
C SER A 119 -12.10 0.96 4.10
N THR A 120 -12.98 -0.01 4.27
CA THR A 120 -14.36 0.27 4.69
C THR A 120 -14.39 0.49 6.19
N PRO A 121 -15.36 1.25 6.72
CA PRO A 121 -15.52 1.45 8.16
C PRO A 121 -15.72 0.12 8.90
N ASN A 122 -15.03 -0.05 10.02
CA ASN A 122 -15.18 -1.22 10.91
C ASN A 122 -15.32 -0.78 12.38
N GLY A 123 -16.39 -0.05 12.67
CA GLY A 123 -16.65 0.50 13.99
C GLY A 123 -15.75 1.68 14.36
N ILE A 124 -15.86 2.13 15.60
CA ILE A 124 -15.13 3.25 16.18
C ILE A 124 -14.00 2.75 17.09
N GLY A 125 -12.97 3.58 17.30
CA GLY A 125 -11.90 3.31 18.25
C GLY A 125 -10.71 2.50 17.71
N ASN A 126 -10.77 1.98 16.47
CA ASN A 126 -9.61 1.39 15.82
C ASN A 126 -8.67 2.50 15.26
N LEU A 127 -7.46 2.12 14.90
CA LEU A 127 -6.46 3.09 14.43
C LEU A 127 -6.87 3.78 13.12
N PHE A 128 -7.54 3.07 12.20
CA PHE A 128 -8.04 3.67 10.95
C PHE A 128 -9.03 4.80 11.25
N HIS A 129 -9.99 4.57 12.16
CA HIS A 129 -10.94 5.58 12.60
C HIS A 129 -10.22 6.78 13.22
N THR A 130 -9.20 6.53 14.06
CA THR A 130 -8.41 7.61 14.68
C THR A 130 -7.66 8.45 13.66
N LEU A 131 -7.07 7.81 12.63
CA LEU A 131 -6.38 8.51 11.55
C LEU A 131 -7.35 9.33 10.70
N TYR A 132 -8.53 8.78 10.40
CA TYR A 132 -9.59 9.45 9.66
C TYR A 132 -10.12 10.68 10.41
N ASP A 133 -10.49 10.52 11.69
CA ASP A 133 -11.00 11.61 12.55
C ASP A 133 -9.98 12.75 12.69
N LYS A 134 -8.70 12.43 12.86
CA LYS A 134 -7.62 13.42 12.86
C LYS A 134 -7.44 14.13 11.53
N ALA A 135 -7.57 13.41 10.41
CA ALA A 135 -7.47 14.00 9.09
C ALA A 135 -8.66 14.97 8.83
N GLU A 136 -9.86 14.60 9.25
CA GLU A 136 -11.05 15.44 9.15
C GLU A 136 -10.93 16.74 9.95
N LYS A 137 -10.23 16.68 11.08
CA LYS A 137 -9.92 17.84 11.94
C LYS A 137 -8.68 18.64 11.49
N GLY A 138 -7.94 18.17 10.50
CA GLY A 138 -6.69 18.77 10.07
C GLY A 138 -5.52 18.57 11.06
N GLU A 139 -5.60 17.54 11.90
CA GLU A 139 -4.60 17.23 12.93
C GLU A 139 -3.51 16.26 12.43
N ASN A 140 -3.57 15.84 11.17
CA ASN A 140 -2.54 15.08 10.49
C ASN A 140 -2.44 15.48 9.00
N GLU A 141 -1.47 14.92 8.29
CA GLU A 141 -1.19 15.27 6.89
C GLU A 141 -1.99 14.43 5.87
N PHE A 142 -2.90 13.57 6.30
CA PHE A 142 -3.70 12.75 5.40
C PHE A 142 -4.78 13.57 4.71
N VAL A 143 -4.92 13.34 3.42
CA VAL A 143 -6.06 13.82 2.63
C VAL A 143 -7.10 12.71 2.56
N ILE A 144 -8.33 13.05 2.90
CA ILE A 144 -9.45 12.11 2.87
C ILE A 144 -10.06 12.05 1.47
N GLU A 145 -10.22 10.83 0.97
CA GLU A 145 -10.99 10.53 -0.23
C GLU A 145 -12.09 9.53 0.13
N ASN A 146 -13.33 9.98 0.05
CA ASN A 146 -14.50 9.15 0.30
C ASN A 146 -15.10 8.71 -1.04
N VAL A 147 -15.15 7.40 -1.26
CA VAL A 147 -15.80 6.80 -2.43
C VAL A 147 -17.02 6.02 -1.98
N ILE A 148 -18.21 6.51 -2.31
CA ILE A 148 -19.46 5.80 -2.04
C ILE A 148 -19.85 4.94 -3.25
N TRP A 149 -20.77 4.01 -3.04
CA TRP A 149 -21.15 3.05 -4.08
C TRP A 149 -21.68 3.70 -5.36
N SER A 150 -22.36 4.85 -5.24
CA SER A 150 -22.90 5.63 -6.38
C SER A 150 -21.81 6.34 -7.20
N ASP A 151 -20.59 6.51 -6.66
CA ASP A 151 -19.47 7.12 -7.38
C ASP A 151 -18.79 6.14 -8.34
N VAL A 152 -19.15 4.85 -8.23
CA VAL A 152 -18.57 3.80 -9.08
C VAL A 152 -19.38 3.70 -10.38
N PRO A 153 -18.77 3.98 -11.56
CA PRO A 153 -19.48 3.93 -12.84
C PRO A 153 -20.19 2.59 -13.07
N GLY A 154 -21.45 2.62 -13.51
CA GLY A 154 -22.25 1.42 -13.81
C GLY A 154 -22.87 0.72 -12.58
N ARG A 155 -22.98 1.43 -11.48
CA ARG A 155 -23.69 0.96 -10.26
C ARG A 155 -24.90 1.86 -9.92
N ASP A 156 -25.62 2.26 -10.94
CA ASP A 156 -26.88 3.02 -10.83
C ASP A 156 -28.02 2.15 -10.27
#